data_c9a81f0f1425f80a244de8c6bf3f55b0
#
_entry.id   c9a81f0f1425f80a244de8c6bf3f55b0
#
_cell.length_a   1.000
_cell.length_b   1.000
_cell.length_c   1.000
_cell.angle_alpha   90.00
_cell.angle_beta   90.00
_cell.angle_gamma   90.00
#
_symmetry.space_group_name_H-M   'P 1'
#
loop_
_entity.id
_entity.type
_entity.pdbx_description
1 polymer ?
#
loop_
_entity_poly.entity_id
_entity_poly.type
_entity_poly.pdbx_seq_one_letter_code
_entity_poly.pdbx_strand_id
1 'polypeptide(L)'
;QRQMCIRDRDSIFAGFFVLVSLSLIEMADRTSGFWDNRWNLVKFVLYVVLMCMFRNNGLYALILLIPICFFCFKERRKATIILFMLSMLIYVSYQNILLPSLGVKSGNIREMMSIPCQQLAKVYVETPEAYTDEEKEALLELIPEKNIMDYQYRPMISDATKNYLNSEVLKSDLPKYGKLYVCLLYTSDAADEAR
;
A
#
# COMPACT_ATOMS: atom_id res chain seq x y z
N GLN A 1 -13.95 -16.67 9.16
CA GLN A 1 -12.57 -17.19 8.94
C GLN A 1 -11.65 -16.19 8.21
N ARG A 2 -12.11 -15.42 7.19
CA ARG A 2 -11.27 -14.43 6.50
C ARG A 2 -10.79 -13.27 7.38
N GLN A 3 -11.61 -12.77 8.31
CA GLN A 3 -11.23 -11.66 9.20
C GLN A 3 -10.14 -12.05 10.21
N MET A 4 -10.12 -13.32 10.64
CA MET A 4 -9.09 -13.85 11.53
C MET A 4 -7.71 -13.85 10.85
N CYS A 5 -7.64 -14.28 9.59
CA CYS A 5 -6.39 -14.35 8.83
C CYS A 5 -5.77 -12.96 8.52
N ILE A 6 -6.59 -11.91 8.37
CA ILE A 6 -6.12 -10.53 8.15
C ILE A 6 -5.52 -9.98 9.46
N ARG A 7 -6.19 -10.22 10.58
CA ARG A 7 -5.77 -9.79 11.91
C ARG A 7 -4.41 -10.39 12.30
N ASP A 8 -4.19 -11.66 11.96
CA ASP A 8 -2.92 -12.35 12.23
C ASP A 8 -1.77 -11.76 11.43
N ARG A 9 -1.98 -11.38 10.17
CA ARG A 9 -0.96 -10.70 9.34
C ARG A 9 -0.56 -9.35 9.91
N ASP A 10 -1.52 -8.57 10.41
CA ASP A 10 -1.26 -7.25 10.98
C ASP A 10 -0.48 -7.37 12.29
N SER A 11 -0.77 -8.38 13.10
CA SER A 11 -0.02 -8.66 14.34
C SER A 11 1.43 -9.06 14.05
N ILE A 12 1.66 -9.92 13.05
CA ILE A 12 3.00 -10.33 12.64
C ILE A 12 3.78 -9.14 12.06
N PHE A 13 3.14 -8.33 11.19
CA PHE A 13 3.73 -7.11 10.67
C PHE A 13 4.16 -6.17 11.80
N ALA A 14 3.28 -5.92 12.78
CA ALA A 14 3.59 -5.07 13.93
C ALA A 14 4.78 -5.60 14.74
N GLY A 15 4.87 -6.92 14.92
CA GLY A 15 6.01 -7.55 15.59
C GLY A 15 7.33 -7.26 14.87
N PHE A 16 7.39 -7.46 13.53
CA PHE A 16 8.59 -7.17 12.76
C PHE A 16 8.89 -5.67 12.69
N PHE A 17 7.88 -4.81 12.65
CA PHE A 17 8.06 -3.38 12.71
C PHE A 17 8.74 -2.94 14.01
N VAL A 18 8.33 -3.51 15.15
CA VAL A 18 8.99 -3.27 16.45
C VAL A 18 10.43 -3.77 16.43
N LEU A 19 10.71 -4.97 15.90
CA LEU A 19 12.06 -5.52 15.81
C LEU A 19 12.98 -4.66 14.93
N VAL A 20 12.47 -4.14 13.80
CA VAL A 20 13.20 -3.18 12.95
C VAL A 20 13.47 -1.89 13.73
N SER A 21 12.49 -1.36 14.45
CA SER A 21 12.64 -0.13 15.24
C SER A 21 13.67 -0.29 16.35
N LEU A 22 13.64 -1.41 17.08
CA LEU A 22 14.66 -1.73 18.10
C LEU A 22 16.06 -1.85 17.48
N SER A 23 16.18 -2.51 16.34
CA SER A 23 17.47 -2.61 15.63
C SER A 23 17.99 -1.24 15.18
N LEU A 24 17.11 -0.31 14.78
CA LEU A 24 17.50 1.07 14.46
C LEU A 24 17.99 1.84 15.68
N ILE A 25 17.38 1.61 16.85
CA ILE A 25 17.84 2.19 18.12
C ILE A 25 19.23 1.64 18.48
N GLU A 26 19.43 0.32 18.39
CA GLU A 26 20.74 -0.31 18.60
C GLU A 26 21.80 0.19 17.61
N MET A 27 21.43 0.43 16.34
CA MET A 27 22.33 1.01 15.33
C MET A 27 22.73 2.45 15.68
N ALA A 28 21.85 3.21 16.33
CA ALA A 28 22.11 4.58 16.77
C ALA A 28 22.99 4.64 18.04
N ASP A 29 22.90 3.62 18.88
CA ASP A 29 23.72 3.52 20.08
C ASP A 29 25.15 3.07 19.74
N ARG A 30 26.11 3.95 19.96
CA ARG A 30 27.52 3.69 19.71
C ARG A 30 28.11 2.60 20.61
N THR A 31 27.47 2.36 21.77
CA THR A 31 27.96 1.40 22.78
C THR A 31 27.44 -0.01 22.54
N SER A 32 26.41 -0.19 21.70
CA SER A 32 25.70 -1.46 21.50
C SER A 32 26.54 -2.54 20.77
N GLY A 33 27.65 -2.16 20.11
CA GLY A 33 28.42 -3.10 19.28
C GLY A 33 27.63 -3.70 18.10
N PHE A 34 26.50 -3.11 17.71
CA PHE A 34 25.63 -3.61 16.64
C PHE A 34 26.42 -3.84 15.34
N TRP A 35 27.28 -2.91 14.98
CA TRP A 35 28.04 -2.92 13.73
C TRP A 35 29.19 -3.93 13.69
N ASP A 36 29.65 -4.38 14.83
CA ASP A 36 30.78 -5.31 14.97
C ASP A 36 30.31 -6.77 14.82
N ASN A 37 29.02 -7.02 15.05
CA ASN A 37 28.44 -8.34 14.98
C ASN A 37 27.67 -8.54 13.66
N ARG A 38 28.21 -9.38 12.76
CA ARG A 38 27.59 -9.72 11.47
C ARG A 38 26.19 -10.30 11.62
N TRP A 39 25.91 -11.01 12.70
CA TRP A 39 24.61 -11.58 12.95
C TRP A 39 23.53 -10.53 13.14
N ASN A 40 23.85 -9.38 13.74
CA ASN A 40 22.90 -8.28 13.91
C ASN A 40 22.53 -7.66 12.56
N LEU A 41 23.49 -7.55 11.64
CA LEU A 41 23.24 -7.06 10.29
C LEU A 41 22.31 -8.02 9.51
N VAL A 42 22.57 -9.33 9.62
CA VAL A 42 21.73 -10.37 8.98
C VAL A 42 20.30 -10.33 9.56
N LYS A 43 20.17 -10.26 10.90
CA LYS A 43 18.87 -10.15 11.57
C LYS A 43 18.11 -8.91 11.10
N PHE A 44 18.77 -7.76 11.00
CA PHE A 44 18.15 -6.54 10.52
C PHE A 44 17.58 -6.70 9.11
N VAL A 45 18.39 -7.20 8.17
CA VAL A 45 17.93 -7.47 6.79
C VAL A 45 16.75 -8.44 6.79
N LEU A 46 16.82 -9.51 7.59
CA LEU A 46 15.73 -10.48 7.70
C LEU A 46 14.43 -9.85 8.23
N TYR A 47 14.52 -9.04 9.29
CA TYR A 47 13.35 -8.36 9.87
C TYR A 47 12.70 -7.40 8.89
N VAL A 48 13.51 -6.62 8.16
CA VAL A 48 13.02 -5.70 7.13
C VAL A 48 12.33 -6.46 5.99
N VAL A 49 12.94 -7.52 5.49
CA VAL A 49 12.34 -8.34 4.41
C VAL A 49 11.04 -8.98 4.87
N LEU A 50 11.01 -9.60 6.05
CA LEU A 50 9.79 -10.20 6.61
C LEU A 50 8.70 -9.16 6.83
N MET A 51 9.02 -8.00 7.38
CA MET A 51 8.08 -6.89 7.53
C MET A 51 7.41 -6.54 6.19
N CYS A 52 8.20 -6.40 5.12
CA CYS A 52 7.68 -6.09 3.79
C CYS A 52 6.86 -7.24 3.17
N MET A 53 7.24 -8.50 3.46
CA MET A 53 6.51 -9.67 2.94
C MET A 53 5.11 -9.80 3.52
N PHE A 54 4.92 -9.51 4.81
CA PHE A 54 3.61 -9.63 5.46
C PHE A 54 2.64 -8.52 5.08
N ARG A 55 3.15 -7.32 4.74
CA ARG A 55 2.28 -6.20 4.33
C ARG A 55 3.00 -5.26 3.36
N ASN A 56 2.35 -4.95 2.23
CA ASN A 56 2.88 -4.01 1.22
C ASN A 56 3.15 -2.61 1.81
N ASN A 57 2.44 -2.23 2.87
CA ASN A 57 2.68 -0.97 3.59
C ASN A 57 4.07 -0.91 4.24
N GLY A 58 4.71 -2.05 4.51
CA GLY A 58 6.09 -2.12 4.97
C GLY A 58 7.07 -1.46 4.01
N LEU A 59 6.81 -1.58 2.70
CA LEU A 59 7.63 -0.92 1.67
C LEU A 59 7.56 0.61 1.78
N TYR A 60 6.37 1.17 1.99
CA TYR A 60 6.19 2.63 2.15
C TYR A 60 6.87 3.13 3.43
N ALA A 61 6.74 2.39 4.53
CA ALA A 61 7.44 2.69 5.78
C ALA A 61 8.97 2.69 5.57
N LEU A 62 9.48 1.74 4.79
CA LEU A 62 10.91 1.63 4.47
C LEU A 62 11.40 2.83 3.64
N ILE A 63 10.65 3.24 2.63
CA ILE A 63 10.96 4.42 1.80
C ILE A 63 11.03 5.70 2.66
N LEU A 64 10.12 5.84 3.64
CA LEU A 64 10.14 6.97 4.58
C LEU A 64 11.30 6.89 5.57
N LEU A 65 11.72 5.69 5.98
CA LEU A 65 12.83 5.51 6.92
C LEU A 65 14.20 5.81 6.30
N ILE A 66 14.39 5.56 5.01
CA ILE A 66 15.69 5.79 4.32
C ILE A 66 16.20 7.22 4.52
N PRO A 67 15.45 8.30 4.21
CA PRO A 67 15.93 9.65 4.41
C PRO A 67 16.16 9.97 5.90
N ILE A 68 15.31 9.48 6.79
CA ILE A 68 15.48 9.68 8.24
C ILE A 68 16.80 9.05 8.69
N CYS A 69 17.06 7.81 8.32
CA CYS A 69 18.30 7.11 8.65
C CYS A 69 19.52 7.79 8.01
N PHE A 70 19.40 8.35 6.81
CA PHE A 70 20.48 9.10 6.16
C PHE A 70 20.91 10.33 6.98
N PHE A 71 19.98 11.02 7.60
CA PHE A 71 20.29 12.18 8.46
C PHE A 71 20.74 11.78 9.86
N CYS A 72 20.19 10.70 10.43
CA CYS A 72 20.51 10.25 11.79
C CYS A 72 21.88 9.55 11.87
N PHE A 73 22.20 8.67 10.93
CA PHE A 73 23.42 7.83 10.97
C PHE A 73 24.60 8.46 10.21
N LYS A 74 25.04 9.65 10.62
CA LYS A 74 26.09 10.42 9.92
C LYS A 74 27.39 9.65 9.69
N GLU A 75 27.85 8.87 10.63
CA GLU A 75 29.12 8.15 10.59
C GLU A 75 29.06 6.85 9.77
N ARG A 76 27.91 6.18 9.74
CA ARG A 76 27.72 4.87 9.10
C ARG A 76 26.70 4.92 7.94
N ARG A 77 26.48 6.12 7.35
CA ARG A 77 25.51 6.32 6.25
C ARG A 77 25.60 5.29 5.13
N LYS A 78 26.81 5.05 4.64
CA LYS A 78 27.02 4.09 3.53
C LYS A 78 26.58 2.69 3.92
N ALA A 79 26.97 2.22 5.12
CA ALA A 79 26.61 0.89 5.59
C ALA A 79 25.08 0.76 5.80
N THR A 80 24.44 1.77 6.37
CA THR A 80 22.99 1.78 6.57
C THR A 80 22.25 1.74 5.23
N ILE A 81 22.64 2.56 4.26
CA ILE A 81 22.05 2.57 2.92
C ILE A 81 22.22 1.21 2.24
N ILE A 82 23.41 0.61 2.34
CA ILE A 82 23.68 -0.73 1.75
C ILE A 82 22.74 -1.78 2.36
N LEU A 83 22.52 -1.76 3.69
CA LEU A 83 21.59 -2.69 4.34
C LEU A 83 20.16 -2.52 3.84
N PHE A 84 19.68 -1.29 3.71
CA PHE A 84 18.34 -1.00 3.18
C PHE A 84 18.23 -1.42 1.70
N MET A 85 19.23 -1.09 0.89
CA MET A 85 19.26 -1.48 -0.53
C MET A 85 19.29 -2.99 -0.71
N LEU A 86 20.06 -3.70 0.13
CA LEU A 86 20.13 -5.15 0.12
C LEU A 86 18.76 -5.76 0.50
N SER A 87 18.12 -5.23 1.54
CA SER A 87 16.78 -5.68 1.96
C SER A 87 15.75 -5.45 0.86
N MET A 88 15.81 -4.30 0.20
CA MET A 88 14.95 -3.95 -0.93
C MET A 88 15.16 -4.88 -2.13
N LEU A 89 16.42 -5.16 -2.46
CA LEU A 89 16.77 -6.07 -3.54
C LEU A 89 16.23 -7.48 -3.30
N ILE A 90 16.39 -8.01 -2.08
CA ILE A 90 15.86 -9.32 -1.70
C ILE A 90 14.33 -9.33 -1.81
N TYR A 91 13.65 -8.30 -1.30
CA TYR A 91 12.20 -8.18 -1.38
C TYR A 91 11.70 -8.10 -2.83
N VAL A 92 12.31 -7.27 -3.67
CA VAL A 92 11.96 -7.15 -5.09
C VAL A 92 12.20 -8.46 -5.85
N SER A 93 13.31 -9.15 -5.55
CA SER A 93 13.60 -10.48 -6.13
C SER A 93 12.55 -11.50 -5.71
N TYR A 94 12.12 -11.50 -4.46
CA TYR A 94 11.03 -12.33 -3.96
C TYR A 94 9.74 -12.07 -4.74
N GLN A 95 9.34 -10.80 -4.90
CA GLN A 95 8.10 -10.41 -5.57
C GLN A 95 8.10 -10.74 -7.07
N ASN A 96 9.20 -10.48 -7.77
CA ASN A 96 9.25 -10.56 -9.24
C ASN A 96 9.78 -11.89 -9.79
N ILE A 97 10.52 -12.65 -8.98
CA ILE A 97 11.12 -13.93 -9.42
C ILE A 97 10.44 -15.09 -8.70
N LEU A 98 10.43 -15.08 -7.36
CA LEU A 98 9.98 -16.24 -6.59
C LEU A 98 8.47 -16.43 -6.66
N LEU A 99 7.67 -15.37 -6.44
CA LEU A 99 6.21 -15.49 -6.48
C LEU A 99 5.67 -15.92 -7.84
N PRO A 100 6.11 -15.35 -8.98
CA PRO A 100 5.67 -15.80 -10.30
C PRO A 100 6.11 -17.24 -10.60
N SER A 101 7.31 -17.66 -10.17
CA SER A 101 7.80 -19.03 -10.38
C SER A 101 6.98 -20.08 -9.61
N LEU A 102 6.36 -19.67 -8.49
CA LEU A 102 5.42 -20.49 -7.71
C LEU A 102 3.97 -20.40 -8.21
N GLY A 103 3.73 -19.71 -9.34
CA GLY A 103 2.38 -19.54 -9.91
C GLY A 103 1.49 -18.57 -9.11
N VAL A 104 2.05 -17.83 -8.16
CA VAL A 104 1.31 -16.82 -7.39
C VAL A 104 1.20 -15.55 -8.24
N LYS A 105 -0.02 -15.16 -8.60
CA LYS A 105 -0.26 -13.90 -9.29
C LYS A 105 0.07 -12.75 -8.33
N SER A 106 0.87 -11.78 -8.81
CA SER A 106 1.18 -10.56 -8.07
C SER A 106 -0.09 -9.84 -7.62
N GLY A 107 0.00 -9.13 -6.49
CA GLY A 107 -1.15 -8.46 -5.86
C GLY A 107 -1.98 -7.68 -6.88
N ASN A 108 -3.27 -7.96 -6.90
CA ASN A 108 -4.19 -7.41 -7.88
C ASN A 108 -4.28 -5.89 -7.66
N ILE A 109 -4.16 -5.09 -8.71
CA ILE A 109 -4.36 -3.63 -8.70
C ILE A 109 -5.68 -3.24 -8.01
N ARG A 110 -6.66 -4.15 -7.98
CA ARG A 110 -7.93 -4.01 -7.25
C ARG A 110 -7.73 -3.74 -5.76
N GLU A 111 -6.70 -4.31 -5.12
CA GLU A 111 -6.42 -4.08 -3.70
C GLU A 111 -5.92 -2.66 -3.45
N MET A 112 -5.13 -2.10 -4.38
CA MET A 112 -4.66 -0.72 -4.30
C MET A 112 -5.80 0.28 -4.53
N MET A 113 -6.77 -0.10 -5.35
CA MET A 113 -7.91 0.75 -5.74
C MET A 113 -9.11 0.63 -4.79
N SER A 114 -8.97 -0.07 -3.66
CA SER A 114 -10.10 -0.28 -2.74
C SER A 114 -10.68 1.04 -2.20
N ILE A 115 -9.83 1.98 -1.77
CA ILE A 115 -10.27 3.30 -1.29
C ILE A 115 -10.80 4.17 -2.43
N PRO A 116 -10.05 4.37 -3.55
CA PRO A 116 -10.57 5.13 -4.68
C PRO A 116 -11.92 4.63 -5.20
N CYS A 117 -12.09 3.33 -5.38
CA CYS A 117 -13.36 2.77 -5.86
C CYS A 117 -14.51 3.03 -4.90
N GLN A 118 -14.25 2.95 -3.59
CA GLN A 118 -15.26 3.21 -2.58
C GLN A 118 -15.67 4.69 -2.54
N GLN A 119 -14.71 5.60 -2.69
CA GLN A 119 -14.99 7.04 -2.74
C GLN A 119 -15.76 7.42 -4.00
N LEU A 120 -15.36 6.89 -5.17
CA LEU A 120 -16.10 7.09 -6.42
C LEU A 120 -17.54 6.57 -6.32
N ALA A 121 -17.74 5.36 -5.78
CA ALA A 121 -19.07 4.82 -5.58
C ALA A 121 -19.90 5.64 -4.59
N LYS A 122 -19.29 6.20 -3.53
CA LYS A 122 -19.96 7.09 -2.58
C LYS A 122 -20.51 8.32 -3.29
N VAL A 123 -19.68 9.03 -4.03
CA VAL A 123 -20.08 10.24 -4.77
C VAL A 123 -21.18 9.92 -5.78
N TYR A 124 -21.10 8.76 -6.47
CA TYR A 124 -22.11 8.34 -7.42
C TYR A 124 -23.49 8.11 -6.79
N VAL A 125 -23.53 7.58 -5.56
CA VAL A 125 -24.78 7.28 -4.85
C VAL A 125 -25.34 8.51 -4.12
N GLU A 126 -24.48 9.29 -3.46
CA GLU A 126 -24.89 10.40 -2.60
C GLU A 126 -25.05 11.72 -3.36
N THR A 127 -24.22 11.99 -4.35
CA THR A 127 -24.18 13.24 -5.12
C THR A 127 -23.98 12.97 -6.62
N PRO A 128 -24.94 12.31 -7.30
CA PRO A 128 -24.80 11.95 -8.70
C PRO A 128 -24.68 13.15 -9.65
N GLU A 129 -25.11 14.33 -9.23
CA GLU A 129 -24.96 15.60 -9.93
C GLU A 129 -23.53 16.14 -9.95
N ALA A 130 -22.65 15.63 -9.10
CA ALA A 130 -21.24 16.01 -9.09
C ALA A 130 -20.47 15.45 -10.31
N TYR A 131 -21.02 14.47 -10.98
CA TYR A 131 -20.46 13.87 -12.18
C TYR A 131 -20.94 14.58 -13.44
N THR A 132 -20.04 14.86 -14.37
CA THR A 132 -20.40 15.13 -15.76
C THR A 132 -20.82 13.83 -16.45
N ASP A 133 -21.52 13.93 -17.59
CA ASP A 133 -21.96 12.73 -18.33
C ASP A 133 -20.77 11.87 -18.82
N GLU A 134 -19.66 12.52 -19.21
CA GLU A 134 -18.42 11.82 -19.59
C GLU A 134 -17.76 11.10 -18.41
N GLU A 135 -17.79 11.70 -17.22
CA GLU A 135 -17.23 11.09 -16.00
C GLU A 135 -18.09 9.93 -15.49
N LYS A 136 -19.41 10.01 -15.63
CA LYS A 136 -20.33 8.90 -15.35
C LYS A 136 -20.03 7.71 -16.26
N GLU A 137 -19.90 7.96 -17.56
CA GLU A 137 -19.59 6.93 -18.53
C GLU A 137 -18.23 6.25 -18.21
N ALA A 138 -17.21 7.05 -17.91
CA ALA A 138 -15.90 6.55 -17.50
C ALA A 138 -15.94 5.73 -16.20
N LEU A 139 -16.75 6.12 -15.21
CA LEU A 139 -16.95 5.33 -13.99
C LEU A 139 -17.64 4.00 -14.29
N LEU A 140 -18.66 4.01 -15.14
CA LEU A 140 -19.43 2.82 -15.48
C LEU A 140 -18.64 1.83 -16.34
N GLU A 141 -17.64 2.30 -17.11
CA GLU A 141 -16.63 1.42 -17.74
C GLU A 141 -15.79 0.68 -16.71
N LEU A 142 -15.45 1.34 -15.57
CA LEU A 142 -14.66 0.74 -14.51
C LEU A 142 -15.46 -0.21 -13.63
N ILE A 143 -16.67 0.21 -13.21
CA ILE A 143 -17.53 -0.52 -12.28
C ILE A 143 -18.94 -0.48 -12.84
N PRO A 144 -19.52 -1.62 -13.25
CA PRO A 144 -20.88 -1.65 -13.79
C PRO A 144 -21.90 -1.06 -12.81
N GLU A 145 -22.82 -0.23 -13.32
CA GLU A 145 -23.83 0.47 -12.53
C GLU A 145 -24.63 -0.46 -11.61
N LYS A 146 -25.04 -1.61 -12.15
CA LYS A 146 -25.73 -2.66 -11.38
C LYS A 146 -24.99 -3.00 -10.09
N ASN A 147 -23.68 -3.06 -10.14
CA ASN A 147 -22.85 -3.45 -9.01
C ASN A 147 -22.69 -2.32 -7.97
N ILE A 148 -22.81 -1.06 -8.41
CA ILE A 148 -22.84 0.09 -7.49
C ILE A 148 -24.20 0.15 -6.80
N MET A 149 -25.31 0.03 -7.54
CA MET A 149 -26.68 0.18 -7.04
C MET A 149 -27.20 -1.04 -6.29
N ASP A 150 -27.01 -2.27 -6.83
CA ASP A 150 -27.53 -3.50 -6.22
C ASP A 150 -26.85 -3.83 -4.88
N TYR A 151 -25.55 -3.52 -4.77
CA TYR A 151 -24.81 -3.79 -3.54
C TYR A 151 -24.89 -2.66 -2.53
N GLN A 152 -25.63 -1.60 -2.81
CA GLN A 152 -25.78 -0.41 -1.98
C GLN A 152 -24.43 -0.03 -1.36
N TYR A 153 -23.84 1.06 -1.79
CA TYR A 153 -22.62 1.57 -1.19
C TYR A 153 -22.61 1.31 0.32
N ARG A 154 -21.67 0.47 0.76
CA ARG A 154 -21.50 0.15 2.18
C ARG A 154 -20.22 0.84 2.66
N PRO A 155 -20.33 1.93 3.46
CA PRO A 155 -19.18 2.71 3.90
C PRO A 155 -18.11 1.89 4.61
N MET A 156 -18.53 0.78 5.24
CA MET A 156 -17.67 -0.09 6.05
C MET A 156 -16.97 -1.19 5.26
N ILE A 157 -17.36 -1.45 3.99
CA ILE A 157 -16.91 -2.64 3.25
C ILE A 157 -16.47 -2.24 1.84
N SER A 158 -15.17 -2.03 1.66
CA SER A 158 -14.60 -1.75 0.32
C SER A 158 -14.62 -2.94 -0.63
N ASP A 159 -14.72 -4.16 -0.10
CA ASP A 159 -14.70 -5.40 -0.91
C ASP A 159 -15.89 -5.50 -1.85
N ALA A 160 -17.02 -4.93 -1.48
CA ALA A 160 -18.23 -4.94 -2.31
C ALA A 160 -18.02 -4.20 -3.63
N THR A 161 -17.29 -3.09 -3.62
CA THR A 161 -17.05 -2.24 -4.80
C THR A 161 -15.82 -2.69 -5.60
N LYS A 162 -14.68 -2.95 -4.93
CA LYS A 162 -13.43 -3.30 -5.60
C LYS A 162 -13.47 -4.63 -6.36
N ASN A 163 -14.30 -5.59 -5.92
CA ASN A 163 -14.37 -6.89 -6.55
C ASN A 163 -14.90 -6.84 -8.01
N TYR A 164 -15.67 -5.83 -8.34
CA TYR A 164 -16.25 -5.62 -9.67
C TYR A 164 -15.44 -4.65 -10.53
N LEU A 165 -14.34 -4.12 -10.02
CA LEU A 165 -13.44 -3.25 -10.77
C LEU A 165 -12.86 -4.00 -11.98
N ASN A 166 -13.05 -3.42 -13.17
CA ASN A 166 -12.42 -3.91 -14.38
C ASN A 166 -10.95 -3.47 -14.41
N SER A 167 -10.07 -4.38 -13.97
CA SER A 167 -8.63 -4.08 -13.86
C SER A 167 -7.93 -3.95 -15.22
N GLU A 168 -8.50 -4.46 -16.30
CA GLU A 168 -7.94 -4.33 -17.65
C GLU A 168 -8.22 -2.93 -18.21
N VAL A 169 -9.44 -2.46 -18.06
CA VAL A 169 -9.84 -1.10 -18.43
C VAL A 169 -9.04 -0.07 -17.62
N LEU A 170 -8.89 -0.28 -16.31
CA LEU A 170 -8.08 0.61 -15.49
C LEU A 170 -6.62 0.70 -15.95
N LYS A 171 -6.03 -0.43 -16.35
CA LYS A 171 -4.62 -0.47 -16.83
C LYS A 171 -4.43 0.14 -18.20
N SER A 172 -5.46 0.12 -19.05
CA SER A 172 -5.38 0.68 -20.42
C SER A 172 -5.21 2.20 -20.41
N ASP A 173 -5.82 2.90 -19.44
CA ASP A 173 -5.73 4.36 -19.34
C ASP A 173 -5.71 4.84 -17.89
N LEU A 174 -4.67 4.46 -17.16
CA LEU A 174 -4.48 4.85 -15.77
C LEU A 174 -4.49 6.38 -15.53
N PRO A 175 -3.94 7.23 -16.43
CA PRO A 175 -4.01 8.68 -16.28
C PRO A 175 -5.44 9.23 -16.34
N LYS A 176 -6.31 8.71 -17.23
CA LYS A 176 -7.73 9.11 -17.35
C LYS A 176 -8.45 8.89 -16.02
N TYR A 177 -8.33 7.69 -15.46
CA TYR A 177 -8.99 7.31 -14.21
C TYR A 177 -8.39 7.95 -12.97
N GLY A 178 -7.08 8.22 -12.97
CA GLY A 178 -6.42 9.02 -11.94
C GLY A 178 -6.92 10.46 -11.91
N LYS A 179 -7.10 11.08 -13.08
CA LYS A 179 -7.66 12.43 -13.20
C LYS A 179 -9.12 12.47 -12.73
N LEU A 180 -9.93 11.49 -13.14
CA LEU A 180 -11.31 11.34 -12.70
C LEU A 180 -11.41 11.30 -11.16
N TYR A 181 -10.58 10.47 -10.54
CA TYR A 181 -10.54 10.35 -9.09
C TYR A 181 -10.17 11.65 -8.38
N VAL A 182 -9.11 12.33 -8.84
CA VAL A 182 -8.66 13.60 -8.25
C VAL A 182 -9.69 14.71 -8.44
N CYS A 183 -10.32 14.77 -9.61
CA CYS A 183 -11.36 15.75 -9.92
C CYS A 183 -12.56 15.61 -8.96
N LEU A 184 -13.03 14.38 -8.77
CA LEU A 184 -14.19 14.10 -7.91
C LEU A 184 -13.90 14.24 -6.42
N LEU A 185 -12.68 13.91 -5.97
CA LEU A 185 -12.25 14.19 -4.60
C LEU A 185 -12.35 15.68 -4.29
N TYR A 186 -11.81 16.52 -5.19
CA TYR A 186 -11.80 17.96 -4.98
C TYR A 186 -13.21 18.55 -5.03
N THR A 187 -14.09 18.08 -5.89
CA THR A 187 -15.48 18.56 -5.99
C THR A 187 -16.36 18.09 -4.84
N SER A 188 -16.17 16.86 -4.34
CA SER A 188 -16.97 16.33 -3.22
C SER A 188 -16.57 16.94 -1.88
N ASP A 189 -15.28 17.14 -1.62
CA ASP A 189 -14.81 17.80 -0.38
C ASP A 189 -15.24 19.27 -0.33
N ALA A 190 -15.22 19.97 -1.46
CA ALA A 190 -15.74 21.33 -1.55
C ALA A 190 -17.26 21.41 -1.32
N ALA A 191 -18.01 20.35 -1.64
CA ALA A 191 -19.44 20.27 -1.36
C ALA A 191 -19.75 19.97 0.11
N ASP A 192 -18.91 19.21 0.81
CA ASP A 192 -19.08 18.92 2.24
C ASP A 192 -18.67 20.10 3.13
N GLU A 193 -17.69 20.92 2.72
CA GLU A 193 -17.33 22.17 3.42
C GLU A 193 -18.38 23.27 3.25
N ALA A 194 -19.22 23.20 2.22
CA ALA A 194 -20.27 24.20 1.96
C ALA A 194 -21.61 23.89 2.67
N ARG A 195 -21.71 22.81 3.42
CA ARG A 195 -22.87 22.42 4.24
C ARG A 195 -22.59 22.63 5.72
#